data_522b5010023b730a4535d94cbcd58938
#
_entry.id   522b5010023b730a4535d94cbcd58938
#
_cell.length_a   1.000
_cell.length_b   1.000
_cell.length_c   1.000
_cell.angle_alpha   90.00
_cell.angle_beta   90.00
_cell.angle_gamma   90.00
#
_symmetry.space_group_name_H-M   'P 1'
#
loop_
_entity.id
_entity.type
_entity.pdbx_description
1 polymer ?
#
loop_
_entity_poly.entity_id
_entity_poly.type
_entity_poly.pdbx_seq_one_letter_code
_entity_poly.pdbx_strand_id
1 'polypeptide(L)'
;CTFCSITEHEGRIIQNRSHDPIIREIEEMRDKVPGFTGVVSDLGGPTANMYRIACKDPEIERHCRKPSCVFPGICENLNTDHSSLIELYRKARALPGVKKILIASGLRYDLAVESPEYVKELVTHHVGGYLKIAPEHTERGPLDKMMKPGIGSYDRFKQMFEKYTKEAGKEQYLIPYFIAAHPGTTDEDMMNLALWLKRNG
;
A
#
# COMPACT_ATOMS: atom_id res chain seq x y z
N CYS A 1 5.91 -5.75 7.16
CA CYS A 1 4.87 -6.60 7.80
C CYS A 1 5.54 -7.71 8.60
N THR A 2 5.53 -7.60 9.92
CA THR A 2 6.27 -8.50 10.82
C THR A 2 5.68 -9.92 10.94
N PHE A 3 4.44 -10.12 10.55
CA PHE A 3 3.76 -11.42 10.55
C PHE A 3 3.79 -12.13 9.19
N CYS A 4 4.30 -11.48 8.16
CA CYS A 4 4.29 -12.00 6.79
C CYS A 4 5.57 -12.78 6.48
N SER A 5 5.45 -13.91 5.82
CA SER A 5 6.58 -14.74 5.39
C SER A 5 7.56 -13.99 4.47
N ILE A 6 7.12 -12.94 3.77
CA ILE A 6 8.01 -12.09 2.96
C ILE A 6 9.12 -11.50 3.82
N THR A 7 8.82 -11.02 5.03
CA THR A 7 9.84 -10.48 5.94
C THR A 7 10.85 -11.54 6.40
N GLU A 8 10.40 -12.79 6.56
CA GLU A 8 11.27 -13.91 6.94
C GLU A 8 12.22 -14.31 5.80
N HIS A 9 11.76 -14.25 4.55
CA HIS A 9 12.55 -14.65 3.38
C HIS A 9 13.38 -13.50 2.79
N GLU A 10 12.80 -12.31 2.65
CA GLU A 10 13.41 -11.16 1.97
C GLU A 10 14.10 -10.19 2.92
N GLY A 11 13.88 -10.37 4.24
CA GLY A 11 14.40 -9.47 5.25
C GLY A 11 13.54 -8.21 5.43
N ARG A 12 14.09 -7.27 6.21
CA ARG A 12 13.36 -6.08 6.67
C ARG A 12 13.64 -4.82 5.85
N ILE A 13 14.73 -4.82 5.09
CA ILE A 13 15.17 -3.68 4.28
C ILE A 13 14.51 -3.75 2.92
N ILE A 14 13.85 -2.68 2.52
CA ILE A 14 13.18 -2.58 1.22
C ILE A 14 14.21 -2.15 0.18
N GLN A 15 14.45 -3.03 -0.80
CA GLN A 15 15.29 -2.72 -1.94
C GLN A 15 14.56 -1.78 -2.90
N ASN A 16 15.25 -0.74 -3.35
CA ASN A 16 14.68 0.25 -4.24
C ASN A 16 15.57 0.46 -5.46
N ARG A 17 14.97 0.51 -6.62
CA ARG A 17 15.61 0.95 -7.87
C ARG A 17 15.43 2.47 -8.03
N SER A 18 16.33 3.13 -8.76
CA SER A 18 16.10 4.51 -9.18
C SER A 18 15.00 4.60 -10.25
N HIS A 19 14.52 5.81 -10.56
CA HIS A 19 13.47 6.00 -11.55
C HIS A 19 13.89 5.52 -12.96
N ASP A 20 15.09 5.89 -13.39
CA ASP A 20 15.53 5.65 -14.78
C ASP A 20 15.52 4.17 -15.21
N PRO A 21 16.01 3.21 -14.43
CA PRO A 21 15.88 1.80 -14.78
C PRO A 21 14.43 1.32 -14.88
N ILE A 22 13.54 1.83 -14.02
CA ILE A 22 12.12 1.48 -14.04
C ILE A 22 11.45 2.04 -15.30
N ILE A 23 11.74 3.29 -15.62
CA ILE A 23 11.21 3.94 -16.83
C ILE A 23 11.69 3.22 -18.09
N ARG A 24 12.98 2.89 -18.17
CA ARG A 24 13.53 2.11 -19.31
C ARG A 24 12.87 0.75 -19.44
N GLU A 25 12.58 0.05 -18.36
CA GLU A 25 11.88 -1.23 -18.40
C GLU A 25 10.47 -1.10 -18.97
N ILE A 26 9.75 -0.02 -18.64
CA ILE A 26 8.43 0.26 -19.23
C ILE A 26 8.57 0.56 -20.73
N GLU A 27 9.59 1.32 -21.13
CA GLU A 27 9.88 1.58 -22.55
C GLU A 27 10.23 0.28 -23.30
N GLU A 28 11.04 -0.59 -22.70
CA GLU A 28 11.36 -1.91 -23.26
C GLU A 28 10.11 -2.79 -23.40
N MET A 29 9.22 -2.80 -22.42
CA MET A 29 7.94 -3.52 -22.52
C MET A 29 7.11 -2.99 -23.68
N ARG A 30 7.00 -1.66 -23.81
CA ARG A 30 6.29 -1.00 -24.91
C ARG A 30 6.85 -1.41 -26.28
N ASP A 31 8.17 -1.41 -26.41
CA ASP A 31 8.84 -1.54 -27.71
C ASP A 31 9.08 -3.00 -28.11
N LYS A 32 9.22 -3.90 -27.13
CA LYS A 32 9.64 -5.30 -27.38
C LYS A 32 8.56 -6.35 -27.14
N VAL A 33 7.49 -6.02 -26.38
CA VAL A 33 6.44 -7.00 -26.08
C VAL A 33 5.38 -6.98 -27.19
N PRO A 34 5.23 -8.07 -27.98
CA PRO A 34 4.20 -8.13 -29.02
C PRO A 34 2.80 -7.95 -28.43
N GLY A 35 2.01 -7.07 -29.03
CA GLY A 35 0.64 -6.82 -28.59
C GLY A 35 0.53 -5.96 -27.32
N PHE A 36 1.57 -5.22 -26.92
CA PHE A 36 1.48 -4.29 -25.83
C PHE A 36 0.34 -3.29 -26.02
N THR A 37 -0.59 -3.26 -25.10
CA THR A 37 -1.84 -2.46 -25.21
C THR A 37 -1.69 -1.02 -24.73
N GLY A 38 -0.54 -0.66 -24.19
CA GLY A 38 -0.31 0.61 -23.50
C GLY A 38 -0.69 0.57 -22.01
N VAL A 39 -1.04 -0.59 -21.47
CA VAL A 39 -1.43 -0.73 -20.08
C VAL A 39 -0.36 -1.50 -19.32
N VAL A 40 0.19 -0.88 -18.29
CA VAL A 40 0.98 -1.56 -17.26
C VAL A 40 0.04 -1.91 -16.13
N SER A 41 -0.15 -3.21 -15.90
CA SER A 41 -1.16 -3.74 -14.98
C SER A 41 -0.82 -3.53 -13.50
N ASP A 42 0.47 -3.40 -13.19
CA ASP A 42 0.93 -3.10 -11.84
C ASP A 42 2.33 -2.48 -11.87
N LEU A 43 2.47 -1.28 -11.37
CA LEU A 43 3.74 -0.64 -11.06
C LEU A 43 3.90 -0.55 -9.55
N GLY A 44 4.04 -1.69 -8.93
CA GLY A 44 4.10 -1.82 -7.49
C GLY A 44 5.15 -2.84 -7.05
N GLY A 45 4.88 -3.47 -5.95
CA GLY A 45 5.70 -4.49 -5.33
C GLY A 45 4.85 -5.24 -4.31
N PRO A 46 5.43 -6.01 -3.38
CA PRO A 46 4.66 -6.68 -2.33
C PRO A 46 3.76 -5.71 -1.54
N THR A 47 4.18 -4.43 -1.48
CA THR A 47 3.38 -3.31 -0.95
C THR A 47 3.72 -2.07 -1.77
N ALA A 48 2.78 -1.57 -2.54
CA ALA A 48 3.01 -0.56 -3.58
C ALA A 48 3.63 0.75 -3.05
N ASN A 49 3.18 1.24 -1.90
CA ASN A 49 3.64 2.51 -1.35
C ASN A 49 4.80 2.42 -0.36
N MET A 50 5.59 1.34 -0.43
CA MET A 50 6.81 1.23 0.35
C MET A 50 8.08 1.70 -0.40
N TYR A 51 7.92 2.16 -1.63
CA TYR A 51 9.01 2.68 -2.43
C TYR A 51 9.71 3.85 -1.72
N ARG A 52 11.00 3.69 -1.44
CA ARG A 52 11.86 4.63 -0.69
C ARG A 52 11.37 4.99 0.72
N ILE A 53 10.48 4.19 1.29
CA ILE A 53 10.12 4.30 2.70
C ILE A 53 11.19 3.57 3.52
N ALA A 54 11.95 4.32 4.30
CA ALA A 54 13.07 3.81 5.09
C ALA A 54 13.24 4.67 6.35
N CYS A 55 14.17 4.30 7.21
CA CYS A 55 14.59 5.16 8.30
C CYS A 55 15.23 6.45 7.74
N LYS A 56 14.95 7.59 8.38
CA LYS A 56 15.52 8.89 7.98
C LYS A 56 17.03 8.97 8.24
N ASP A 57 17.51 8.21 9.22
CA ASP A 57 18.90 8.21 9.65
C ASP A 57 19.49 6.79 9.54
N PRO A 58 20.47 6.56 8.65
CA PRO A 58 21.13 5.27 8.49
C PRO A 58 21.87 4.78 9.75
N GLU A 59 22.39 5.68 10.57
CA GLU A 59 23.06 5.27 11.83
C GLU A 59 22.06 4.75 12.86
N ILE A 60 20.89 5.42 12.95
CA ILE A 60 19.79 4.90 13.79
C ILE A 60 19.32 3.55 13.26
N GLU A 61 19.15 3.42 11.93
CA GLU A 61 18.70 2.16 11.31
C GLU A 61 19.64 1.00 11.63
N ARG A 62 20.94 1.22 11.51
CA ARG A 62 22.00 0.22 11.73
C ARG A 62 21.95 -0.38 13.15
N HIS A 63 21.60 0.42 14.14
CA HIS A 63 21.56 0.02 15.55
C HIS A 63 20.15 -0.28 16.07
N CYS A 64 19.12 -0.04 15.25
CA CYS A 64 17.73 -0.16 15.66
C CYS A 64 17.33 -1.62 15.93
N ARG A 65 16.71 -1.87 17.09
CA ARG A 65 16.18 -3.18 17.49
C ARG A 65 14.64 -3.22 17.52
N LYS A 66 13.96 -2.13 17.13
CA LYS A 66 12.50 -2.11 17.09
C LYS A 66 11.98 -3.13 16.06
N PRO A 67 11.03 -3.98 16.44
CA PRO A 67 10.51 -5.00 15.51
C PRO A 67 9.61 -4.40 14.41
N SER A 68 9.01 -3.24 14.65
CA SER A 68 8.13 -2.56 13.70
C SER A 68 8.35 -1.05 13.73
N CYS A 69 8.29 -0.41 12.55
CA CYS A 69 8.32 1.05 12.41
C CYS A 69 6.91 1.67 12.39
N VAL A 70 5.87 0.86 12.47
CA VAL A 70 4.46 1.31 12.35
C VAL A 70 3.59 0.84 13.50
N PHE A 71 4.15 0.13 14.47
CA PHE A 71 3.42 -0.38 15.63
C PHE A 71 4.22 -0.12 16.92
N PRO A 72 3.54 0.31 18.03
CA PRO A 72 2.10 0.64 18.15
C PRO A 72 1.68 1.93 17.42
N GLY A 73 2.63 2.71 16.94
CA GLY A 73 2.46 3.92 16.14
C GLY A 73 3.59 4.09 15.16
N ILE A 74 3.45 5.03 14.23
CA ILE A 74 4.49 5.34 13.25
C ILE A 74 5.71 5.89 13.99
N CYS A 75 6.88 5.29 13.72
CA CYS A 75 8.16 5.73 14.29
C CYS A 75 8.50 7.14 13.77
N GLU A 76 8.91 8.03 14.64
CA GLU A 76 9.33 9.39 14.27
C GLU A 76 10.48 9.45 13.25
N ASN A 77 11.34 8.40 13.27
CA ASN A 77 12.44 8.27 12.33
C ASN A 77 12.04 7.58 11.01
N LEU A 78 10.79 7.15 10.85
CA LEU A 78 10.34 6.61 9.58
C LEU A 78 10.08 7.75 8.60
N ASN A 79 10.69 7.67 7.41
CA ASN A 79 10.30 8.53 6.30
C ASN A 79 8.91 8.09 5.78
N THR A 80 7.96 9.01 5.75
CA THR A 80 6.60 8.78 5.22
C THR A 80 6.32 9.59 3.97
N ASP A 81 7.36 10.19 3.38
CA ASP A 81 7.25 10.99 2.17
C ASP A 81 7.07 10.10 0.93
N HIS A 82 5.97 10.27 0.23
CA HIS A 82 5.63 9.58 -1.01
C HIS A 82 5.94 10.38 -2.28
N SER A 83 6.58 11.54 -2.17
CA SER A 83 6.85 12.44 -3.32
C SER A 83 7.61 11.76 -4.44
N SER A 84 8.65 10.97 -4.10
CA SER A 84 9.43 10.22 -5.09
C SER A 84 8.60 9.14 -5.82
N LEU A 85 7.65 8.51 -5.14
CA LEU A 85 6.73 7.54 -5.75
C LEU A 85 5.73 8.23 -6.68
N ILE A 86 5.17 9.35 -6.25
CA ILE A 86 4.27 10.18 -7.07
C ILE A 86 4.99 10.63 -8.35
N GLU A 87 6.23 11.09 -8.22
CA GLU A 87 7.06 11.49 -9.36
C GLU A 87 7.29 10.32 -10.33
N LEU A 88 7.63 9.14 -9.81
CA LEU A 88 7.78 7.93 -10.63
C LEU A 88 6.49 7.61 -11.40
N TYR A 89 5.35 7.63 -10.75
CA TYR A 89 4.07 7.37 -11.40
C TYR A 89 3.77 8.39 -12.48
N ARG A 90 4.02 9.67 -12.24
CA ARG A 90 3.83 10.75 -13.22
C ARG A 90 4.76 10.59 -14.43
N LYS A 91 6.02 10.24 -14.22
CA LYS A 91 6.98 9.93 -15.30
C LYS A 91 6.52 8.72 -16.12
N ALA A 92 6.14 7.64 -15.46
CA ALA A 92 5.72 6.41 -16.13
C ALA A 92 4.47 6.60 -17.00
N ARG A 93 3.45 7.31 -16.50
CA ARG A 93 2.22 7.57 -17.28
C ARG A 93 2.37 8.64 -18.38
N ALA A 94 3.44 9.43 -18.34
CA ALA A 94 3.76 10.42 -19.37
C ALA A 94 4.52 9.82 -20.55
N LEU A 95 4.95 8.56 -20.50
CA LEU A 95 5.68 7.92 -21.58
C LEU A 95 4.79 7.78 -22.83
N PRO A 96 5.29 8.14 -24.03
CA PRO A 96 4.57 7.92 -25.26
C PRO A 96 4.17 6.46 -25.44
N GLY A 97 2.94 6.19 -25.84
CA GLY A 97 2.41 4.84 -26.01
C GLY A 97 1.93 4.14 -24.74
N VAL A 98 2.16 4.73 -23.56
CA VAL A 98 1.59 4.28 -22.30
C VAL A 98 0.25 4.99 -22.08
N LYS A 99 -0.81 4.21 -21.91
CA LYS A 99 -2.18 4.71 -21.71
C LYS A 99 -2.60 4.70 -20.26
N LYS A 100 -2.15 3.67 -19.52
CA LYS A 100 -2.47 3.49 -18.09
C LYS A 100 -1.32 2.81 -17.37
N ILE A 101 -1.04 3.32 -16.17
CA ILE A 101 -0.23 2.66 -15.16
C ILE A 101 -1.18 2.34 -14.01
N LEU A 102 -1.40 1.07 -13.74
CA LEU A 102 -2.26 0.63 -12.65
C LEU A 102 -1.44 0.18 -11.45
N ILE A 103 -2.07 0.20 -10.29
CA ILE A 103 -1.56 -0.36 -9.04
C ILE A 103 -2.56 -1.43 -8.60
N ALA A 104 -2.17 -2.68 -8.79
CA ALA A 104 -2.94 -3.85 -8.40
C ALA A 104 -2.41 -4.50 -7.11
N SER A 105 -1.16 -4.20 -6.74
CA SER A 105 -0.55 -4.59 -5.47
C SER A 105 -1.27 -3.95 -4.30
N GLY A 106 -1.29 -4.64 -3.17
CA GLY A 106 -1.74 -4.07 -1.91
C GLY A 106 -0.88 -2.87 -1.49
N LEU A 107 -1.41 -2.03 -0.63
CA LEU A 107 -0.68 -0.88 -0.08
C LEU A 107 -0.82 -0.79 1.44
N ARG A 108 0.14 -0.10 2.04
CA ARG A 108 0.11 0.30 3.44
C ARG A 108 -0.77 1.54 3.57
N TYR A 109 -2.07 1.33 3.77
CA TYR A 109 -3.05 2.41 3.93
C TYR A 109 -2.76 3.28 5.17
N ASP A 110 -2.19 2.68 6.22
CA ASP A 110 -1.75 3.36 7.44
C ASP A 110 -0.63 4.40 7.19
N LEU A 111 0.23 4.17 6.21
CA LEU A 111 1.22 5.15 5.76
C LEU A 111 0.65 6.08 4.68
N ALA A 112 -0.23 5.59 3.83
CA ALA A 112 -0.84 6.39 2.76
C ALA A 112 -1.67 7.56 3.31
N VAL A 113 -2.35 7.38 4.46
CA VAL A 113 -3.13 8.46 5.10
C VAL A 113 -2.27 9.64 5.57
N GLU A 114 -0.96 9.44 5.73
CA GLU A 114 -0.03 10.52 6.05
C GLU A 114 0.35 11.36 4.82
N SER A 115 -0.04 10.90 3.61
CA SER A 115 0.23 11.60 2.34
C SER A 115 -1.05 11.74 1.51
N PRO A 116 -1.91 12.74 1.79
CA PRO A 116 -3.14 12.98 1.02
C PRO A 116 -2.91 13.15 -0.48
N GLU A 117 -1.80 13.75 -0.88
CA GLU A 117 -1.42 13.89 -2.28
C GLU A 117 -1.21 12.53 -2.95
N TYR A 118 -0.55 11.58 -2.25
CA TYR A 118 -0.39 10.21 -2.76
C TYR A 118 -1.74 9.53 -2.97
N VAL A 119 -2.64 9.60 -1.98
CA VAL A 119 -3.97 8.97 -2.12
C VAL A 119 -4.74 9.59 -3.28
N LYS A 120 -4.67 10.90 -3.44
CA LYS A 120 -5.31 11.59 -4.58
C LYS A 120 -4.73 11.15 -5.92
N GLU A 121 -3.40 11.12 -6.06
CA GLU A 121 -2.72 10.65 -7.28
C GLU A 121 -3.13 9.20 -7.60
N LEU A 122 -3.07 8.32 -6.61
CA LEU A 122 -3.43 6.90 -6.73
C LEU A 122 -4.87 6.74 -7.25
N VAL A 123 -5.83 7.33 -6.58
CA VAL A 123 -7.27 7.23 -6.91
C VAL A 123 -7.56 7.84 -8.28
N THR A 124 -6.97 8.99 -8.57
CA THR A 124 -7.26 9.71 -9.81
C THR A 124 -6.67 8.99 -11.03
N HIS A 125 -5.52 8.36 -10.92
CA HIS A 125 -4.78 7.89 -12.10
C HIS A 125 -4.48 6.38 -12.13
N HIS A 126 -4.41 5.72 -10.98
CA HIS A 126 -3.79 4.39 -10.87
C HIS A 126 -4.73 3.29 -10.39
N VAL A 127 -5.96 3.60 -10.00
CA VAL A 127 -7.00 2.63 -9.65
C VAL A 127 -7.95 2.44 -10.83
N GLY A 128 -8.09 1.19 -11.28
CA GLY A 128 -8.91 0.83 -12.44
C GLY A 128 -10.40 0.59 -12.14
N GLY A 129 -10.79 0.51 -10.87
CA GLY A 129 -12.15 0.20 -10.41
C GLY A 129 -12.12 -0.42 -9.02
N TYR A 130 -11.15 -1.28 -8.77
CA TYR A 130 -10.98 -1.93 -7.48
C TYR A 130 -9.58 -1.67 -6.92
N LEU A 131 -9.51 -1.38 -5.63
CA LEU A 131 -8.26 -1.27 -4.89
C LEU A 131 -8.27 -2.26 -3.73
N LYS A 132 -7.31 -3.19 -3.73
CA LYS A 132 -7.13 -4.15 -2.66
C LYS A 132 -6.34 -3.53 -1.52
N ILE A 133 -6.84 -3.68 -0.31
CA ILE A 133 -6.13 -3.28 0.91
C ILE A 133 -6.32 -4.33 1.99
N ALA A 134 -5.39 -4.40 2.93
CA ALA A 134 -5.34 -5.47 3.90
C ALA A 134 -5.42 -4.93 5.34
N PRO A 135 -6.62 -4.62 5.87
CA PRO A 135 -6.79 -4.33 7.30
C PRO A 135 -6.49 -5.55 8.18
N GLU A 136 -6.64 -6.75 7.67
CA GLU A 136 -6.39 -8.06 8.27
C GLU A 136 -7.40 -8.44 9.36
N HIS A 137 -7.76 -7.54 10.25
CA HIS A 137 -8.76 -7.72 11.29
C HIS A 137 -9.33 -6.38 11.76
N THR A 138 -10.43 -6.41 12.52
CA THR A 138 -11.02 -5.22 13.16
C THR A 138 -10.64 -5.10 14.63
N GLU A 139 -10.38 -6.24 15.26
CA GLU A 139 -10.15 -6.34 16.68
C GLU A 139 -8.67 -6.16 17.04
N ARG A 140 -8.44 -5.52 18.19
CA ARG A 140 -7.10 -5.16 18.63
C ARG A 140 -6.24 -6.38 18.97
N GLY A 141 -6.83 -7.43 19.55
CA GLY A 141 -6.12 -8.65 19.91
C GLY A 141 -5.32 -9.26 18.76
N PRO A 142 -5.97 -9.64 17.65
CA PRO A 142 -5.28 -10.12 16.45
C PRO A 142 -4.32 -9.09 15.83
N LEU A 143 -4.74 -7.82 15.72
CA LEU A 143 -3.91 -6.78 15.12
C LEU A 143 -2.63 -6.51 15.91
N ASP A 144 -2.68 -6.51 17.24
CA ASP A 144 -1.50 -6.36 18.09
C ASP A 144 -0.51 -7.52 17.89
N LYS A 145 -0.99 -8.76 17.73
CA LYS A 145 -0.15 -9.93 17.41
C LYS A 145 0.52 -9.80 16.03
N MET A 146 -0.16 -9.21 15.07
CA MET A 146 0.38 -8.91 13.75
C MET A 146 1.29 -7.67 13.75
N MET A 147 1.38 -6.92 14.85
CA MET A 147 2.01 -5.60 14.92
C MET A 147 1.45 -4.63 13.85
N LYS A 148 0.15 -4.67 13.66
CA LYS A 148 -0.56 -3.74 12.74
C LYS A 148 -1.29 -2.65 13.52
N PRO A 149 -1.43 -1.44 12.94
CA PRO A 149 -2.25 -0.40 13.54
C PRO A 149 -3.71 -0.83 13.61
N GLY A 150 -4.46 -0.22 14.53
CA GLY A 150 -5.90 -0.48 14.67
C GLY A 150 -6.70 -0.07 13.43
N ILE A 151 -7.95 -0.53 13.39
CA ILE A 151 -8.88 -0.33 12.26
C ILE A 151 -9.13 1.16 11.92
N GLY A 152 -8.95 2.07 12.86
CA GLY A 152 -9.13 3.52 12.64
C GLY A 152 -8.28 4.10 11.50
N SER A 153 -7.11 3.53 11.20
CA SER A 153 -6.31 3.94 10.03
C SER A 153 -7.00 3.54 8.73
N TYR A 154 -7.68 2.39 8.71
CA TYR A 154 -8.50 1.96 7.58
C TYR A 154 -9.68 2.92 7.34
N ASP A 155 -10.39 3.29 8.40
CA ASP A 155 -11.54 4.20 8.29
C ASP A 155 -11.11 5.57 7.73
N ARG A 156 -9.99 6.11 8.19
CA ARG A 156 -9.40 7.34 7.63
C ARG A 156 -9.08 7.18 6.13
N PHE A 157 -8.45 6.07 5.77
CA PHE A 157 -8.12 5.80 4.36
C PHE A 157 -9.38 5.68 3.51
N LYS A 158 -10.41 4.94 3.97
CA LYS A 158 -11.69 4.78 3.28
C LYS A 158 -12.34 6.14 3.01
N GLN A 159 -12.39 7.03 4.00
CA GLN A 159 -12.93 8.38 3.83
C GLN A 159 -12.16 9.19 2.77
N MET A 160 -10.83 9.12 2.77
CA MET A 160 -10.02 9.79 1.77
C MET A 160 -10.22 9.19 0.36
N PHE A 161 -10.29 7.86 0.27
CA PHE A 161 -10.54 7.15 -0.98
C PHE A 161 -11.89 7.55 -1.58
N GLU A 162 -12.95 7.50 -0.81
CA GLU A 162 -14.31 7.89 -1.23
C GLU A 162 -14.37 9.35 -1.68
N LYS A 163 -13.74 10.26 -0.91
CA LYS A 163 -13.64 11.67 -1.27
C LYS A 163 -12.97 11.86 -2.64
N TYR A 164 -11.79 11.29 -2.85
CA TYR A 164 -11.04 11.48 -4.09
C TYR A 164 -11.64 10.70 -5.27
N THR A 165 -12.29 9.57 -5.03
CA THR A 165 -13.09 8.87 -6.05
C THR A 165 -14.22 9.77 -6.57
N LYS A 166 -14.95 10.43 -5.66
CA LYS A 166 -16.01 11.38 -6.02
C LYS A 166 -15.45 12.60 -6.75
N GLU A 167 -14.35 13.18 -6.28
CA GLU A 167 -13.68 14.30 -6.94
C GLU A 167 -13.20 13.93 -8.36
N ALA A 168 -12.74 12.71 -8.56
CA ALA A 168 -12.29 12.20 -9.85
C ALA A 168 -13.44 11.81 -10.81
N GLY A 169 -14.70 11.83 -10.34
CA GLY A 169 -15.88 11.41 -11.13
C GLY A 169 -15.84 9.94 -11.53
N LYS A 170 -15.26 9.08 -10.72
CA LYS A 170 -15.08 7.65 -10.98
C LYS A 170 -15.99 6.79 -10.12
N GLU A 171 -16.19 5.56 -10.54
CA GLU A 171 -16.80 4.49 -9.77
C GLU A 171 -15.70 3.52 -9.37
N GLN A 172 -15.32 3.51 -8.09
CA GLN A 172 -14.22 2.71 -7.57
C GLN A 172 -14.60 2.15 -6.19
N TYR A 173 -14.06 0.96 -5.89
CA TYR A 173 -14.38 0.22 -4.67
C TYR A 173 -13.13 -0.26 -3.97
N LEU A 174 -13.14 -0.25 -2.64
CA LEU A 174 -12.14 -0.92 -1.80
C LEU A 174 -12.52 -2.37 -1.63
N ILE A 175 -11.53 -3.26 -1.79
CA ILE A 175 -11.67 -4.69 -1.50
C ILE A 175 -10.81 -4.99 -0.27
N PRO A 176 -11.38 -4.98 0.93
CA PRO A 176 -10.64 -5.27 2.14
C PRO A 176 -10.35 -6.77 2.27
N TYR A 177 -9.11 -7.07 2.64
CA TYR A 177 -8.66 -8.43 2.92
C TYR A 177 -8.58 -8.64 4.43
N PHE A 178 -9.17 -9.74 4.91
CA PHE A 178 -9.17 -10.12 6.32
C PHE A 178 -8.60 -11.52 6.51
N ILE A 179 -7.97 -11.74 7.66
CA ILE A 179 -7.46 -13.04 8.09
C ILE A 179 -8.41 -13.61 9.15
N ALA A 180 -9.01 -14.75 8.84
CA ALA A 180 -9.76 -15.51 9.82
C ALA A 180 -8.82 -16.35 10.69
N ALA A 181 -9.14 -16.44 11.99
CA ALA A 181 -8.48 -17.34 12.93
C ALA A 181 -6.94 -17.18 12.99
N HIS A 182 -6.43 -15.95 12.88
CA HIS A 182 -5.02 -15.69 13.16
C HIS A 182 -4.68 -16.12 14.60
N PRO A 183 -3.49 -16.66 14.88
CA PRO A 183 -3.08 -17.00 16.24
C PRO A 183 -3.38 -15.89 17.24
N GLY A 184 -4.12 -16.20 18.31
CA GLY A 184 -4.58 -15.24 19.31
C GLY A 184 -5.93 -14.58 19.00
N THR A 185 -6.61 -14.97 17.92
CA THR A 185 -7.99 -14.59 17.63
C THR A 185 -8.95 -15.45 18.45
N THR A 186 -9.92 -14.83 19.10
CA THR A 186 -11.01 -15.52 19.82
C THR A 186 -12.26 -15.64 18.95
N ASP A 187 -13.21 -16.48 19.38
CA ASP A 187 -14.53 -16.58 18.73
C ASP A 187 -15.28 -15.24 18.79
N GLU A 188 -15.13 -14.50 19.87
CA GLU A 188 -15.69 -13.14 20.01
C GLU A 188 -15.09 -12.17 18.98
N ASP A 189 -13.77 -12.20 18.78
CA ASP A 189 -13.10 -11.38 17.76
C ASP A 189 -13.65 -11.70 16.36
N MET A 190 -13.87 -12.98 16.04
CA MET A 190 -14.44 -13.40 14.75
C MET A 190 -15.89 -12.96 14.59
N MET A 191 -16.69 -13.04 15.67
CA MET A 191 -18.07 -12.54 15.66
C MET A 191 -18.09 -11.03 15.44
N ASN A 192 -17.24 -10.29 16.12
CA ASN A 192 -17.13 -8.84 15.96
C ASN A 192 -16.72 -8.46 14.54
N LEU A 193 -15.76 -9.16 13.95
CA LEU A 193 -15.38 -8.98 12.54
C LEU A 193 -16.58 -9.23 11.61
N ALA A 194 -17.35 -10.30 11.82
CA ALA A 194 -18.53 -10.60 11.00
C ALA A 194 -19.60 -9.50 11.13
N LEU A 195 -19.83 -8.99 12.35
CA LEU A 195 -20.75 -7.89 12.59
C LEU A 195 -20.27 -6.59 11.94
N TRP A 196 -18.96 -6.34 11.98
CA TRP A 196 -18.37 -5.18 11.32
C TRP A 196 -18.56 -5.24 9.80
N LEU A 197 -18.29 -6.42 9.18
CA LEU A 197 -18.52 -6.63 7.75
C LEU A 197 -19.98 -6.37 7.38
N LYS A 198 -20.91 -6.91 8.15
CA LYS A 198 -22.35 -6.69 7.91
C LYS A 198 -22.76 -5.21 7.96
N ARG A 199 -22.09 -4.39 8.80
CA ARG A 199 -22.41 -2.97 8.97
C ARG A 199 -21.77 -2.09 7.90
N ASN A 200 -20.67 -2.53 7.31
CA ASN A 200 -19.86 -1.72 6.39
C ASN A 200 -20.03 -2.09 4.90
N GLY A 201 -20.86 -3.07 4.59
CA GLY A 201 -21.20 -3.49 3.23
C GLY A 201 -20.34 -4.61 2.71
#